data_5d4a21fa1399f0233ca2855f4e9292f0
#
_entry.id   5d4a21fa1399f0233ca2855f4e9292f0
#
_cell.length_a   1.000
_cell.length_b   1.000
_cell.length_c   1.000
_cell.angle_alpha   90.00
_cell.angle_beta   90.00
_cell.angle_gamma   90.00
#
_symmetry.space_group_name_H-M   'P 1'
#
loop_
_entity.id
_entity.type
_entity.pdbx_description
1 polymer ?
#
loop_
_entity_poly.entity_id
_entity_poly.type
_entity_poly.pdbx_seq_one_letter_code
_entity_poly.pdbx_strand_id
1 'polypeptide(L)'
;MGVNFYQKTAGIIGTGKIGQAMAKLGKKAAIALREPSLGPCFGIKGGAAGGGYAQVVPMEDLNLHFTGDFHAITSANNLLAAMLDNHIKQGNKLGIDTNQVVWKRCMDMNDRVLRNIVVGLGRPVDGVVREDHFIISVASEIMAILCLADNMKDLKDRLGRMIVAYNYEGKPVTASELNAVGAMAALLKDAIKPNMVQTLEHTPAFVHGGPFANIAHGCNSVRATKTALKLADYTITEAGFGADLGAEKFFDIKCRMAGLKPDAVVLVATVRALKYNGGVPKDKLSEENLDALKKGIVNLEKHIENVAKFGVPCVVTLNRFVTDSDAELEYVKNFREERNCDFALSEVWEKGGEGGVELCKKIINTLETKESHFKPLYDINLSIREKIETIAKEIYGAASVTYDAAAAKSIDRLEELGYGNTPICMAKNQYSLSDDAKKLGRPENFNINIREVYVSAGAGFVVAITGTVMTMPGLPLHPAAERIDVNDDGVIIGLS
;
A
#
# COMPACT_ATOMS: atom_id res chain seq x y z
N MET A 1 -18.07 -30.19 16.13
CA MET A 1 -17.14 -29.74 17.15
C MET A 1 -16.41 -28.55 16.57
N GLY A 2 -16.80 -27.34 16.97
CA GLY A 2 -16.15 -26.11 16.53
C GLY A 2 -14.86 -25.93 17.29
N VAL A 3 -13.75 -25.96 16.59
CA VAL A 3 -12.46 -25.57 17.15
C VAL A 3 -12.39 -24.03 17.07
N ASN A 4 -12.58 -23.35 18.18
CA ASN A 4 -12.33 -21.92 18.31
C ASN A 4 -10.82 -21.69 18.25
N PHE A 5 -10.29 -21.40 17.07
CA PHE A 5 -8.93 -20.89 16.91
C PHE A 5 -8.95 -19.41 17.27
N TYR A 6 -8.42 -19.06 18.42
CA TYR A 6 -8.04 -17.69 18.76
C TYR A 6 -6.84 -17.31 17.90
N GLN A 7 -7.09 -16.83 16.70
CA GLN A 7 -6.06 -16.34 15.80
C GLN A 7 -5.84 -14.86 16.09
N LYS A 8 -4.64 -14.50 16.56
CA LYS A 8 -4.27 -13.13 16.88
C LYS A 8 -3.53 -12.49 15.72
N THR A 9 -4.00 -11.36 15.26
CA THR A 9 -3.43 -10.61 14.14
C THR A 9 -2.74 -9.34 14.65
N ALA A 10 -1.44 -9.22 14.39
CA ALA A 10 -0.72 -7.97 14.60
C ALA A 10 -0.49 -7.29 13.24
N GLY A 11 -0.97 -6.06 13.06
CA GLY A 11 -0.71 -5.26 11.87
C GLY A 11 0.60 -4.48 12.04
N ILE A 12 1.57 -4.67 11.12
CA ILE A 12 2.92 -4.17 11.32
C ILE A 12 3.58 -3.68 10.02
N ILE A 13 4.35 -2.59 10.15
CA ILE A 13 5.34 -2.15 9.17
C ILE A 13 6.69 -2.78 9.56
N GLY A 14 7.27 -3.64 8.71
CA GLY A 14 8.55 -4.33 8.98
C GLY A 14 8.41 -5.78 9.46
N THR A 15 7.58 -6.55 8.80
CA THR A 15 6.99 -7.83 9.25
C THR A 15 7.91 -9.03 9.30
N GLY A 16 8.88 -9.16 8.38
CA GLY A 16 9.80 -10.30 8.33
C GLY A 16 10.55 -10.52 9.65
N LYS A 17 10.93 -9.43 10.26
CA LYS A 17 11.73 -9.34 11.50
C LYS A 17 11.01 -9.87 12.74
N ILE A 18 9.71 -9.60 12.87
CA ILE A 18 8.93 -10.00 14.06
C ILE A 18 8.55 -11.48 13.96
N GLY A 19 8.22 -11.97 12.78
CA GLY A 19 7.95 -13.39 12.58
C GLY A 19 9.13 -14.26 13.01
N GLN A 20 10.35 -13.89 12.62
CA GLN A 20 11.59 -14.57 13.05
C GLN A 20 11.75 -14.58 14.57
N ALA A 21 11.57 -13.43 15.22
CA ALA A 21 11.69 -13.32 16.67
C ALA A 21 10.57 -14.09 17.41
N MET A 22 9.35 -14.13 16.88
CA MET A 22 8.26 -14.97 17.42
C MET A 22 8.62 -16.46 17.35
N ALA A 23 9.21 -16.92 16.24
CA ALA A 23 9.64 -18.31 16.07
C ALA A 23 10.74 -18.69 17.10
N LYS A 24 11.68 -17.79 17.42
CA LYS A 24 12.67 -17.99 18.49
C LYS A 24 12.05 -18.14 19.88
N LEU A 25 10.90 -17.56 20.13
CA LEU A 25 10.10 -17.75 21.34
C LEU A 25 9.22 -19.03 21.29
N GLY A 26 9.42 -19.91 20.32
CA GLY A 26 8.66 -21.14 20.14
C GLY A 26 7.21 -20.91 19.68
N LYS A 27 6.88 -19.75 19.13
CA LYS A 27 5.53 -19.43 18.65
C LYS A 27 5.39 -19.80 17.18
N LYS A 28 4.26 -20.41 16.81
CA LYS A 28 3.89 -20.60 15.39
C LYS A 28 3.50 -19.27 14.77
N ALA A 29 4.42 -18.65 14.06
CA ALA A 29 4.21 -17.39 13.38
C ALA A 29 4.24 -17.56 11.86
N ALA A 30 3.41 -16.82 11.15
CA ALA A 30 3.46 -16.67 9.70
C ALA A 30 3.38 -15.19 9.33
N ILE A 31 3.98 -14.84 8.19
CA ILE A 31 4.09 -13.47 7.72
C ILE A 31 3.29 -13.34 6.41
N ALA A 32 2.60 -12.21 6.21
CA ALA A 32 1.95 -11.87 4.95
C ALA A 32 2.49 -10.53 4.45
N LEU A 33 3.07 -10.53 3.25
CA LEU A 33 3.83 -9.41 2.67
C LEU A 33 3.32 -9.07 1.28
N ARG A 34 3.60 -7.82 0.85
CA ARG A 34 3.50 -7.43 -0.55
C ARG A 34 4.70 -7.94 -1.34
N GLU A 35 4.46 -8.24 -2.61
CA GLU A 35 5.48 -8.48 -3.61
C GLU A 35 6.09 -7.15 -4.08
N PRO A 36 7.41 -7.05 -4.27
CA PRO A 36 8.06 -5.84 -4.78
C PRO A 36 7.73 -5.62 -6.27
N SER A 37 7.62 -4.35 -6.68
CA SER A 37 7.50 -3.92 -8.06
C SER A 37 8.87 -3.64 -8.68
N LEU A 38 9.05 -3.98 -9.95
CA LEU A 38 10.30 -3.74 -10.68
C LEU A 38 10.69 -2.26 -10.74
N GLY A 39 9.71 -1.37 -10.93
CA GLY A 39 9.98 0.06 -11.02
C GLY A 39 10.76 0.62 -9.83
N PRO A 40 10.35 0.41 -8.58
CA PRO A 40 11.14 0.77 -7.40
C PRO A 40 12.47 0.03 -7.28
N CYS A 41 12.54 -1.27 -7.63
CA CYS A 41 13.77 -2.05 -7.57
C CYS A 41 14.87 -1.47 -8.46
N PHE A 42 14.52 -1.09 -9.67
CA PHE A 42 15.45 -0.45 -10.62
C PHE A 42 15.52 1.07 -10.46
N GLY A 43 14.63 1.70 -9.69
CA GLY A 43 14.54 3.13 -9.44
C GLY A 43 15.36 3.61 -8.24
N ILE A 44 14.66 3.91 -7.13
CA ILE A 44 15.27 4.58 -5.97
C ILE A 44 15.71 3.59 -4.88
N LYS A 45 14.97 2.49 -4.68
CA LYS A 45 15.05 1.70 -3.46
C LYS A 45 15.94 0.46 -3.53
N GLY A 46 16.31 -0.02 -4.72
CA GLY A 46 16.75 -1.41 -4.83
C GLY A 46 15.61 -2.37 -4.44
N GLY A 47 15.91 -3.59 -4.01
CA GLY A 47 14.92 -4.59 -3.65
C GLY A 47 14.13 -4.29 -2.37
N ALA A 48 13.02 -5.02 -2.16
CA ALA A 48 12.13 -4.85 -1.02
C ALA A 48 11.90 -6.13 -0.18
N ALA A 49 12.70 -7.18 -0.41
CA ALA A 49 12.61 -8.45 0.32
C ALA A 49 13.19 -8.40 1.77
N GLY A 50 13.49 -7.20 2.28
CA GLY A 50 14.17 -6.98 3.54
C GLY A 50 15.69 -6.83 3.36
N GLY A 51 16.42 -6.61 4.45
CA GLY A 51 17.88 -6.45 4.43
C GLY A 51 18.54 -7.00 5.70
N GLY A 52 19.86 -7.22 5.63
CA GLY A 52 20.60 -7.87 6.69
C GLY A 52 20.09 -9.28 6.97
N TYR A 53 20.13 -9.71 8.20
CA TYR A 53 19.64 -11.04 8.61
C TYR A 53 18.11 -11.20 8.60
N ALA A 54 17.34 -10.10 8.39
CA ALA A 54 15.88 -10.10 8.37
C ALA A 54 15.32 -10.15 6.95
N GLN A 55 15.86 -11.01 6.11
CA GLN A 55 15.50 -11.13 4.70
C GLN A 55 14.52 -12.28 4.46
N VAL A 56 13.62 -12.07 3.50
CA VAL A 56 12.77 -13.13 2.92
C VAL A 56 13.46 -13.67 1.67
N VAL A 57 13.48 -14.99 1.53
CA VAL A 57 14.18 -15.67 0.44
C VAL A 57 13.24 -16.50 -0.42
N PRO A 58 13.50 -16.63 -1.72
CA PRO A 58 14.68 -16.13 -2.48
C PRO A 58 14.56 -14.63 -2.83
N MET A 59 15.52 -13.82 -2.40
CA MET A 59 15.46 -12.35 -2.51
C MET A 59 15.51 -11.87 -3.96
N GLU A 60 16.40 -12.45 -4.77
CA GLU A 60 16.57 -12.05 -6.17
C GLU A 60 15.30 -12.31 -6.98
N ASP A 61 14.72 -13.51 -6.87
CA ASP A 61 13.47 -13.85 -7.55
C ASP A 61 12.33 -12.93 -7.11
N LEU A 62 12.19 -12.68 -5.80
CA LEU A 62 11.16 -11.79 -5.25
C LEU A 62 11.24 -10.37 -5.81
N ASN A 63 12.45 -9.85 -6.00
CA ASN A 63 12.67 -8.48 -6.48
C ASN A 63 12.62 -8.36 -8.01
N LEU A 64 12.58 -9.45 -8.76
CA LEU A 64 12.55 -9.46 -10.22
C LEU A 64 11.20 -9.98 -10.74
N HIS A 65 11.17 -11.21 -11.20
CA HIS A 65 9.98 -11.76 -11.87
C HIS A 65 9.16 -12.70 -10.98
N PHE A 66 9.75 -13.19 -9.92
CA PHE A 66 9.21 -14.12 -8.93
C PHE A 66 8.36 -15.24 -9.58
N THR A 67 7.04 -15.25 -9.32
CA THR A 67 6.10 -16.22 -9.88
C THR A 67 5.32 -15.70 -11.08
N GLY A 68 5.54 -14.45 -11.48
CA GLY A 68 4.90 -13.81 -12.62
C GLY A 68 3.56 -13.14 -12.34
N ASP A 69 3.18 -12.94 -11.08
CA ASP A 69 1.90 -12.32 -10.71
C ASP A 69 1.76 -10.90 -11.29
N PHE A 70 2.84 -10.10 -11.24
CA PHE A 70 2.87 -8.76 -11.82
C PHE A 70 2.74 -8.79 -13.34
N HIS A 71 3.36 -9.76 -14.03
CA HIS A 71 3.21 -9.96 -15.46
C HIS A 71 1.78 -10.34 -15.85
N ALA A 72 1.13 -11.19 -15.04
CA ALA A 72 -0.27 -11.55 -15.23
C ALA A 72 -1.19 -10.34 -15.08
N ILE A 73 -0.97 -9.50 -14.07
CA ILE A 73 -1.71 -8.25 -13.86
C ILE A 73 -1.51 -7.29 -15.03
N THR A 74 -0.25 -7.06 -15.45
CA THR A 74 0.09 -6.19 -16.58
C THR A 74 -0.57 -6.68 -17.87
N SER A 75 -0.51 -7.99 -18.12
CA SER A 75 -1.12 -8.62 -19.30
C SER A 75 -2.65 -8.48 -19.29
N ALA A 76 -3.31 -8.74 -18.14
CA ALA A 76 -4.76 -8.59 -18.01
C ALA A 76 -5.21 -7.14 -18.21
N ASN A 77 -4.46 -6.19 -17.64
CA ASN A 77 -4.72 -4.75 -17.77
C ASN A 77 -4.63 -4.29 -19.24
N ASN A 78 -3.58 -4.70 -19.92
CA ASN A 78 -3.33 -4.29 -21.29
C ASN A 78 -4.23 -5.05 -22.30
N LEU A 79 -4.64 -6.29 -21.99
CA LEU A 79 -5.68 -6.99 -22.73
C LEU A 79 -6.99 -6.20 -22.72
N LEU A 80 -7.42 -5.70 -21.55
CA LEU A 80 -8.64 -4.89 -21.46
C LEU A 80 -8.52 -3.59 -22.25
N ALA A 81 -7.36 -2.91 -22.21
CA ALA A 81 -7.10 -1.73 -23.02
C ALA A 81 -7.17 -2.03 -24.53
N ALA A 82 -6.57 -3.15 -24.96
CA ALA A 82 -6.62 -3.58 -26.37
C ALA A 82 -8.04 -3.94 -26.82
N MET A 83 -8.83 -4.61 -25.96
CA MET A 83 -10.24 -4.93 -26.25
C MET A 83 -11.11 -3.69 -26.35
N LEU A 84 -10.86 -2.69 -25.49
CA LEU A 84 -11.52 -1.38 -25.53
C LEU A 84 -11.26 -0.67 -26.87
N ASP A 85 -10.00 -0.53 -27.27
CA ASP A 85 -9.63 0.12 -28.53
C ASP A 85 -10.14 -0.66 -29.73
N ASN A 86 -10.12 -1.99 -29.69
CA ASN A 86 -10.69 -2.84 -30.74
C ASN A 86 -12.20 -2.63 -30.84
N HIS A 87 -12.93 -2.55 -29.70
CA HIS A 87 -14.37 -2.28 -29.69
C HIS A 87 -14.70 -0.93 -30.36
N ILE A 88 -13.96 0.13 -29.99
CA ILE A 88 -14.12 1.46 -30.61
C ILE A 88 -13.86 1.38 -32.12
N LYS A 89 -12.81 0.71 -32.53
CA LYS A 89 -12.42 0.55 -33.96
C LYS A 89 -13.42 -0.26 -34.77
N GLN A 90 -14.00 -1.31 -34.21
CA GLN A 90 -14.90 -2.26 -34.88
C GLN A 90 -16.38 -1.85 -34.85
N GLY A 91 -16.67 -0.57 -34.74
CA GLY A 91 -18.00 -0.02 -34.88
C GLY A 91 -18.65 0.49 -33.61
N ASN A 92 -17.93 0.47 -32.48
CA ASN A 92 -18.31 1.14 -31.23
C ASN A 92 -19.79 0.97 -30.81
N LYS A 93 -20.27 -0.27 -30.77
CA LYS A 93 -21.69 -0.58 -30.49
C LYS A 93 -22.17 -0.07 -29.12
N LEU A 94 -21.25 0.08 -28.14
CA LEU A 94 -21.55 0.62 -26.82
C LEU A 94 -21.59 2.15 -26.79
N GLY A 95 -21.28 2.80 -27.91
CA GLY A 95 -21.30 4.27 -28.03
C GLY A 95 -20.27 4.95 -27.12
N ILE A 96 -19.10 4.34 -26.96
CA ILE A 96 -18.02 4.89 -26.11
C ILE A 96 -17.58 6.25 -26.66
N ASP A 97 -17.59 7.27 -25.80
CA ASP A 97 -16.97 8.55 -26.11
C ASP A 97 -15.45 8.43 -25.95
N THR A 98 -14.72 8.59 -27.06
CA THR A 98 -13.25 8.46 -27.09
C THR A 98 -12.52 9.49 -26.22
N ASN A 99 -13.19 10.60 -25.87
CA ASN A 99 -12.69 11.60 -24.92
C ASN A 99 -12.97 11.24 -23.45
N GLN A 100 -13.77 10.19 -23.21
CA GLN A 100 -14.18 9.74 -21.86
C GLN A 100 -13.66 8.31 -21.57
N VAL A 101 -12.58 7.89 -22.22
CA VAL A 101 -11.87 6.66 -21.87
C VAL A 101 -11.09 6.92 -20.59
N VAL A 102 -11.39 6.15 -19.54
CA VAL A 102 -10.74 6.28 -18.22
C VAL A 102 -9.77 5.13 -17.92
N TRP A 103 -9.89 4.02 -18.65
CA TRP A 103 -8.97 2.88 -18.51
C TRP A 103 -7.61 3.22 -19.08
N LYS A 104 -6.55 2.99 -18.31
CA LYS A 104 -5.16 3.28 -18.66
C LYS A 104 -4.40 1.98 -18.92
N ARG A 105 -3.39 2.03 -19.76
CA ARG A 105 -2.41 0.96 -19.91
C ARG A 105 -1.50 0.89 -18.69
N CYS A 106 -0.79 -0.22 -18.50
CA CYS A 106 0.19 -0.30 -17.44
C CYS A 106 1.48 -0.99 -17.85
N MET A 107 2.55 -0.68 -17.12
CA MET A 107 3.86 -1.30 -17.22
C MET A 107 4.53 -1.27 -15.85
N ASP A 108 5.19 -2.36 -15.45
CA ASP A 108 5.87 -2.43 -14.16
C ASP A 108 7.29 -1.87 -14.22
N MET A 109 7.41 -0.61 -14.68
CA MET A 109 8.67 0.14 -14.74
C MET A 109 8.39 1.64 -14.57
N ASN A 110 9.36 2.37 -14.01
CA ASN A 110 9.28 3.82 -13.88
C ASN A 110 9.63 4.48 -15.21
N ASP A 111 8.62 5.00 -15.91
CA ASP A 111 8.83 5.70 -17.19
C ASP A 111 7.95 6.95 -17.32
N ARG A 112 8.54 8.11 -17.05
CA ARG A 112 7.82 9.40 -17.03
C ARG A 112 7.29 9.86 -18.39
N VAL A 113 7.88 9.40 -19.49
CA VAL A 113 7.44 9.83 -20.84
C VAL A 113 6.15 9.14 -21.27
N LEU A 114 5.77 8.06 -20.61
CA LEU A 114 4.52 7.33 -20.85
C LEU A 114 3.31 7.91 -20.09
N ARG A 115 3.48 8.99 -19.33
CA ARG A 115 2.37 9.61 -18.58
C ARG A 115 1.25 10.10 -19.47
N ASN A 116 1.62 10.71 -20.59
CA ASN A 116 0.67 11.17 -21.61
C ASN A 116 1.23 10.78 -22.98
N ILE A 117 0.47 10.01 -23.72
CA ILE A 117 0.84 9.53 -25.04
C ILE A 117 -0.33 9.69 -26.02
N VAL A 118 -0.07 9.57 -27.30
CA VAL A 118 -1.09 9.49 -28.34
C VAL A 118 -1.04 8.09 -28.93
N VAL A 119 -2.20 7.42 -28.98
CA VAL A 119 -2.36 6.08 -29.58
C VAL A 119 -3.18 6.16 -30.86
N GLY A 120 -3.12 5.10 -31.68
CA GLY A 120 -3.88 4.98 -32.92
C GLY A 120 -3.35 5.85 -34.06
N LEU A 121 -2.10 6.36 -33.98
CA LEU A 121 -1.46 7.11 -35.04
C LEU A 121 -1.17 6.20 -36.25
N GLY A 122 -1.20 6.80 -37.43
CA GLY A 122 -0.92 6.10 -38.68
C GLY A 122 -2.13 6.05 -39.62
N ARG A 123 -2.44 4.86 -40.17
CA ARG A 123 -3.55 4.70 -41.12
C ARG A 123 -4.87 4.47 -40.37
N PRO A 124 -6.02 4.68 -41.03
CA PRO A 124 -7.32 4.38 -40.43
C PRO A 124 -7.47 2.94 -39.92
N VAL A 125 -6.71 1.98 -40.44
CA VAL A 125 -6.70 0.60 -39.95
C VAL A 125 -6.02 0.45 -38.58
N ASP A 126 -5.15 1.37 -38.22
CA ASP A 126 -4.32 1.28 -37.00
C ASP A 126 -5.09 1.68 -35.72
N GLY A 127 -6.29 2.26 -35.84
CA GLY A 127 -7.15 2.58 -34.70
C GLY A 127 -7.81 3.96 -34.80
N VAL A 128 -8.32 4.44 -33.67
CA VAL A 128 -8.83 5.80 -33.49
C VAL A 128 -7.81 6.61 -32.72
N VAL A 129 -7.39 7.75 -33.26
CA VAL A 129 -6.42 8.62 -32.61
C VAL A 129 -7.03 9.23 -31.35
N ARG A 130 -6.39 9.01 -30.20
CA ARG A 130 -6.78 9.58 -28.92
C ARG A 130 -5.59 9.72 -27.98
N GLU A 131 -5.75 10.55 -26.95
CA GLU A 131 -4.83 10.56 -25.82
C GLU A 131 -4.99 9.28 -24.99
N ASP A 132 -3.88 8.77 -24.46
CA ASP A 132 -3.83 7.63 -23.55
C ASP A 132 -2.72 7.84 -22.51
N HIS A 133 -2.69 6.99 -21.51
CA HIS A 133 -1.78 7.09 -20.38
C HIS A 133 -1.30 5.71 -19.95
N PHE A 134 -0.07 5.64 -19.45
CA PHE A 134 0.40 4.49 -18.68
C PHE A 134 0.43 4.79 -17.18
N ILE A 135 0.14 3.77 -16.41
CA ILE A 135 0.36 3.73 -14.95
C ILE A 135 1.32 2.59 -14.64
N ILE A 136 1.98 2.66 -13.49
CA ILE A 136 2.76 1.51 -13.02
C ILE A 136 1.82 0.38 -12.57
N SER A 137 2.21 -0.88 -12.78
CA SER A 137 1.32 -2.05 -12.53
C SER A 137 0.74 -2.10 -11.11
N VAL A 138 1.48 -1.61 -10.12
CA VAL A 138 1.02 -1.51 -8.72
C VAL A 138 -0.06 -0.45 -8.49
N ALA A 139 -0.29 0.44 -9.48
CA ALA A 139 -1.39 1.42 -9.47
C ALA A 139 -2.63 0.91 -10.23
N SER A 140 -2.54 -0.21 -10.94
CA SER A 140 -3.66 -0.80 -11.67
C SER A 140 -4.79 -1.20 -10.71
N GLU A 141 -6.03 -0.94 -11.12
CA GLU A 141 -7.21 -1.43 -10.38
C GLU A 141 -7.21 -2.96 -10.29
N ILE A 142 -6.67 -3.67 -11.29
CA ILE A 142 -6.55 -5.14 -11.27
C ILE A 142 -5.63 -5.61 -10.14
N MET A 143 -4.56 -4.88 -9.82
CA MET A 143 -3.73 -5.15 -8.65
C MET A 143 -4.54 -5.03 -7.34
N ALA A 144 -5.34 -3.99 -7.20
CA ALA A 144 -6.20 -3.81 -6.03
C ALA A 144 -7.27 -4.92 -5.95
N ILE A 145 -7.88 -5.27 -7.07
CA ILE A 145 -8.86 -6.36 -7.17
C ILE A 145 -8.24 -7.70 -6.75
N LEU A 146 -7.05 -8.05 -7.27
CA LEU A 146 -6.35 -9.28 -6.90
C LEU A 146 -6.10 -9.35 -5.38
N CYS A 147 -5.72 -8.23 -4.78
CA CYS A 147 -5.47 -8.15 -3.34
C CYS A 147 -6.74 -8.22 -2.48
N LEU A 148 -7.89 -7.79 -2.99
CA LEU A 148 -9.15 -7.76 -2.25
C LEU A 148 -10.07 -8.96 -2.52
N ALA A 149 -9.83 -9.70 -3.60
CA ALA A 149 -10.65 -10.86 -3.98
C ALA A 149 -10.46 -12.04 -3.02
N ASP A 150 -11.58 -12.65 -2.62
CA ASP A 150 -11.59 -13.84 -1.76
C ASP A 150 -11.38 -15.15 -2.55
N ASN A 151 -11.89 -15.22 -3.78
CA ASN A 151 -11.84 -16.41 -4.63
C ASN A 151 -12.02 -16.05 -6.12
N MET A 152 -11.98 -17.04 -7.00
CA MET A 152 -12.09 -16.83 -8.45
C MET A 152 -13.43 -16.23 -8.86
N LYS A 153 -14.53 -16.57 -8.20
CA LYS A 153 -15.85 -16.01 -8.48
C LYS A 153 -15.85 -14.51 -8.13
N ASP A 154 -15.40 -14.15 -6.94
CA ASP A 154 -15.30 -12.75 -6.50
C ASP A 154 -14.33 -11.95 -7.37
N LEU A 155 -13.19 -12.56 -7.79
CA LEU A 155 -12.28 -11.95 -8.76
C LEU A 155 -13.02 -11.57 -10.05
N LYS A 156 -13.76 -12.51 -10.65
CA LYS A 156 -14.51 -12.26 -11.89
C LYS A 156 -15.61 -11.22 -11.71
N ASP A 157 -16.34 -11.27 -10.60
CA ASP A 157 -17.40 -10.32 -10.28
C ASP A 157 -16.83 -8.89 -10.14
N ARG A 158 -15.64 -8.76 -9.52
CA ARG A 158 -14.91 -7.48 -9.40
C ARG A 158 -14.39 -7.00 -10.75
N LEU A 159 -13.72 -7.85 -11.51
CA LEU A 159 -13.23 -7.50 -12.85
C LEU A 159 -14.37 -6.99 -13.75
N GLY A 160 -15.55 -7.62 -13.64
CA GLY A 160 -16.71 -7.24 -14.44
C GLY A 160 -17.24 -5.83 -14.15
N ARG A 161 -17.10 -5.36 -12.93
CA ARG A 161 -17.58 -4.02 -12.52
C ARG A 161 -16.63 -2.87 -12.87
N MET A 162 -15.39 -3.15 -13.29
CA MET A 162 -14.43 -2.09 -13.65
C MET A 162 -15.02 -1.19 -14.74
N ILE A 163 -14.99 0.12 -14.49
CA ILE A 163 -15.41 1.13 -15.47
C ILE A 163 -14.21 1.43 -16.37
N VAL A 164 -14.40 1.27 -17.68
CA VAL A 164 -13.34 1.47 -18.67
C VAL A 164 -13.49 2.78 -19.44
N ALA A 165 -14.72 3.26 -19.60
CA ALA A 165 -15.04 4.49 -20.30
C ALA A 165 -16.45 4.96 -19.91
N TYR A 166 -16.86 6.11 -20.45
CA TYR A 166 -18.25 6.54 -20.48
C TYR A 166 -18.72 6.66 -21.93
N ASN A 167 -19.99 6.36 -22.17
CA ASN A 167 -20.59 6.51 -23.49
C ASN A 167 -21.06 7.94 -23.74
N TYR A 168 -21.52 8.25 -24.97
CA TYR A 168 -22.01 9.58 -25.33
C TYR A 168 -23.22 10.06 -24.51
N GLU A 169 -23.93 9.15 -23.83
CA GLU A 169 -25.01 9.49 -22.89
C GLU A 169 -24.48 9.76 -21.48
N GLY A 170 -23.17 9.65 -21.25
CA GLY A 170 -22.54 9.80 -19.94
C GLY A 170 -22.68 8.59 -19.02
N LYS A 171 -23.16 7.44 -19.49
CA LYS A 171 -23.28 6.22 -18.72
C LYS A 171 -21.95 5.48 -18.67
N PRO A 172 -21.59 4.85 -17.53
CA PRO A 172 -20.37 4.04 -17.44
C PRO A 172 -20.45 2.81 -18.35
N VAL A 173 -19.35 2.49 -19.00
CA VAL A 173 -19.12 1.24 -19.75
C VAL A 173 -18.17 0.39 -18.97
N THR A 174 -18.50 -0.88 -18.77
CA THR A 174 -17.78 -1.80 -17.90
C THR A 174 -17.00 -2.86 -18.68
N ALA A 175 -16.04 -3.51 -18.02
CA ALA A 175 -15.30 -4.64 -18.59
C ALA A 175 -16.20 -5.85 -18.90
N SER A 176 -17.33 -6.02 -18.21
CA SER A 176 -18.36 -7.02 -18.54
C SER A 176 -18.99 -6.77 -19.89
N GLU A 177 -19.32 -5.53 -20.22
CA GLU A 177 -19.95 -5.15 -21.49
C GLU A 177 -18.99 -5.35 -22.68
N LEU A 178 -17.68 -5.28 -22.43
CA LEU A 178 -16.65 -5.64 -23.40
C LEU A 178 -16.39 -7.16 -23.52
N ASN A 179 -17.06 -7.99 -22.71
CA ASN A 179 -16.83 -9.43 -22.61
C ASN A 179 -15.37 -9.83 -22.27
N ALA A 180 -14.65 -8.96 -21.54
CA ALA A 180 -13.22 -9.15 -21.25
C ALA A 180 -12.94 -10.04 -20.03
N VAL A 181 -13.92 -10.20 -19.14
CA VAL A 181 -13.77 -10.81 -17.80
C VAL A 181 -13.16 -12.23 -17.86
N GLY A 182 -13.65 -13.07 -18.75
CA GLY A 182 -13.20 -14.46 -18.86
C GLY A 182 -11.72 -14.56 -19.25
N ALA A 183 -11.29 -13.77 -20.23
CA ALA A 183 -9.91 -13.75 -20.71
C ALA A 183 -8.95 -13.16 -19.65
N MET A 184 -9.34 -12.08 -18.99
CA MET A 184 -8.57 -11.52 -17.85
C MET A 184 -8.45 -12.54 -16.70
N ALA A 185 -9.55 -13.21 -16.33
CA ALA A 185 -9.52 -14.23 -15.28
C ALA A 185 -8.64 -15.43 -15.65
N ALA A 186 -8.56 -15.80 -16.92
CA ALA A 186 -7.65 -16.83 -17.40
C ALA A 186 -6.18 -16.45 -17.21
N LEU A 187 -5.80 -15.20 -17.50
CA LEU A 187 -4.46 -14.66 -17.24
C LEU A 187 -4.14 -14.62 -15.74
N LEU A 188 -5.12 -14.33 -14.90
CA LEU A 188 -4.97 -14.19 -13.45
C LEU A 188 -5.18 -15.51 -12.66
N LYS A 189 -5.43 -16.63 -13.35
CA LYS A 189 -5.81 -17.91 -12.74
C LYS A 189 -4.81 -18.42 -11.70
N ASP A 190 -3.52 -18.27 -11.97
CA ASP A 190 -2.47 -18.67 -11.04
C ASP A 190 -2.03 -17.53 -10.14
N ALA A 191 -2.01 -16.30 -10.63
CA ALA A 191 -1.69 -15.10 -9.87
C ALA A 191 -2.62 -14.82 -8.67
N ILE A 192 -3.83 -15.38 -8.63
CA ILE A 192 -4.73 -15.25 -7.46
C ILE A 192 -4.28 -16.10 -6.25
N LYS A 193 -3.33 -17.01 -6.42
CA LYS A 193 -2.82 -17.89 -5.36
C LYS A 193 -1.67 -17.22 -4.63
N PRO A 194 -1.72 -17.04 -3.30
CA PRO A 194 -0.59 -16.51 -2.55
C PRO A 194 0.65 -17.40 -2.70
N ASN A 195 1.82 -16.77 -2.86
CA ASN A 195 3.09 -17.45 -2.95
C ASN A 195 3.67 -17.68 -1.55
N MET A 196 4.02 -18.90 -1.22
CA MET A 196 4.60 -19.25 0.07
C MET A 196 6.11 -19.42 -0.07
N VAL A 197 6.85 -18.66 0.72
CA VAL A 197 8.30 -18.65 0.83
C VAL A 197 8.68 -18.64 2.32
N GLN A 198 9.91 -18.31 2.66
CA GLN A 198 10.36 -18.23 4.05
C GLN A 198 11.38 -17.11 4.27
N THR A 199 11.59 -16.77 5.52
CA THR A 199 12.70 -15.91 5.92
C THR A 199 14.00 -16.72 6.01
N LEU A 200 15.15 -16.05 6.11
CA LEU A 200 16.46 -16.71 6.37
C LEU A 200 16.45 -17.64 7.60
N GLU A 201 15.61 -17.34 8.58
CA GLU A 201 15.43 -18.17 9.79
C GLU A 201 14.19 -19.09 9.72
N HIS A 202 13.78 -19.46 8.50
CA HIS A 202 12.72 -20.45 8.22
C HIS A 202 11.31 -20.10 8.69
N THR A 203 11.00 -18.85 8.99
CA THR A 203 9.63 -18.44 9.26
C THR A 203 8.81 -18.40 7.96
N PRO A 204 7.66 -19.08 7.85
CA PRO A 204 6.82 -19.03 6.66
C PRO A 204 6.35 -17.63 6.33
N ALA A 205 6.46 -17.26 5.05
CA ALA A 205 6.02 -15.97 4.53
C ALA A 205 5.15 -16.15 3.29
N PHE A 206 3.99 -15.49 3.29
CA PHE A 206 3.09 -15.42 2.13
C PHE A 206 3.30 -14.08 1.43
N VAL A 207 3.85 -14.11 0.22
CA VAL A 207 4.10 -12.91 -0.60
C VAL A 207 3.04 -12.87 -1.70
N HIS A 208 2.22 -11.81 -1.74
CA HIS A 208 1.14 -11.74 -2.72
C HIS A 208 0.58 -10.34 -2.93
N GLY A 209 0.65 -9.85 -4.16
CA GLY A 209 0.22 -8.53 -4.59
C GLY A 209 1.08 -7.40 -4.02
N GLY A 210 1.03 -6.23 -4.62
CA GLY A 210 1.94 -5.14 -4.27
C GLY A 210 1.37 -3.73 -4.47
N PRO A 211 0.10 -3.42 -4.12
CA PRO A 211 -0.44 -2.08 -4.35
C PRO A 211 0.29 -1.04 -3.50
N PHE A 212 0.53 0.15 -4.07
CA PHE A 212 1.16 1.25 -3.34
C PHE A 212 0.18 1.93 -2.39
N ALA A 213 0.63 2.26 -1.17
CA ALA A 213 -0.23 2.89 -0.16
C ALA A 213 -0.49 4.39 -0.38
N ASN A 214 0.25 5.05 -1.26
CA ASN A 214 0.04 6.46 -1.61
C ASN A 214 -0.93 6.67 -2.79
N ILE A 215 -1.33 5.61 -3.49
CA ILE A 215 -2.23 5.66 -4.66
C ILE A 215 -3.29 4.55 -4.67
N ALA A 216 -3.14 3.53 -3.82
CA ALA A 216 -4.06 2.42 -3.63
C ALA A 216 -4.10 2.03 -2.15
N HIS A 217 -4.69 0.89 -1.78
CA HIS A 217 -4.86 0.50 -0.36
C HIS A 217 -3.57 0.00 0.33
N GLY A 218 -2.48 -0.25 -0.40
CA GLY A 218 -1.13 -0.42 0.16
C GLY A 218 -0.90 -1.63 1.06
N CYS A 219 -1.65 -2.72 0.86
CA CYS A 219 -1.58 -3.93 1.67
C CYS A 219 -1.47 -5.17 0.79
N ASN A 220 -0.85 -6.23 1.31
CA ASN A 220 -0.89 -7.54 0.66
C ASN A 220 -2.33 -8.09 0.58
N SER A 221 -2.50 -9.21 -0.12
CA SER A 221 -3.83 -9.74 -0.38
C SER A 221 -4.58 -10.24 0.86
N VAL A 222 -5.89 -10.15 0.79
CA VAL A 222 -6.81 -10.77 1.76
C VAL A 222 -6.56 -12.28 1.85
N ARG A 223 -6.31 -12.93 0.71
CA ARG A 223 -6.03 -14.37 0.65
C ARG A 223 -4.75 -14.74 1.40
N ALA A 224 -3.65 -14.01 1.20
CA ALA A 224 -2.41 -14.24 1.93
C ALA A 224 -2.61 -14.10 3.44
N THR A 225 -3.25 -13.02 3.89
CA THR A 225 -3.56 -12.79 5.30
C THR A 225 -4.47 -13.89 5.87
N LYS A 226 -5.58 -14.23 5.21
CA LYS A 226 -6.49 -15.28 5.66
C LYS A 226 -5.84 -16.68 5.66
N THR A 227 -4.92 -16.94 4.74
CA THR A 227 -4.17 -18.22 4.70
C THR A 227 -3.20 -18.29 5.88
N ALA A 228 -2.45 -17.23 6.13
CA ALA A 228 -1.55 -17.14 7.29
C ALA A 228 -2.32 -17.33 8.61
N LEU A 229 -3.47 -16.67 8.76
CA LEU A 229 -4.35 -16.78 9.93
C LEU A 229 -4.84 -18.21 10.19
N LYS A 230 -4.99 -19.04 9.15
CA LYS A 230 -5.41 -20.44 9.28
C LYS A 230 -4.28 -21.39 9.64
N LEU A 231 -3.03 -21.02 9.35
CA LEU A 231 -1.87 -21.89 9.44
C LEU A 231 -0.98 -21.61 10.65
N ALA A 232 -1.11 -20.42 11.26
CA ALA A 232 -0.26 -19.99 12.37
C ALA A 232 -1.09 -19.44 13.54
N ASP A 233 -0.51 -19.50 14.75
CA ASP A 233 -1.12 -18.92 15.95
C ASP A 233 -0.95 -17.39 15.97
N TYR A 234 0.13 -16.89 15.35
CA TYR A 234 0.43 -15.47 15.19
C TYR A 234 0.60 -15.15 13.71
N THR A 235 -0.21 -14.25 13.19
CA THR A 235 -0.09 -13.74 11.82
C THR A 235 0.36 -12.30 11.85
N ILE A 236 1.47 -12.04 11.17
CA ILE A 236 2.06 -10.72 11.06
C ILE A 236 1.87 -10.23 9.63
N THR A 237 1.21 -9.10 9.46
CA THR A 237 0.99 -8.49 8.15
C THR A 237 1.47 -7.04 8.13
N GLU A 238 1.47 -6.42 6.97
CA GLU A 238 2.00 -5.08 6.79
C GLU A 238 0.96 -4.08 6.27
N ALA A 239 1.27 -2.80 6.49
CA ALA A 239 0.64 -1.67 5.84
C ALA A 239 1.72 -0.72 5.33
N GLY A 240 1.64 -0.29 4.07
CA GLY A 240 2.71 0.44 3.39
C GLY A 240 2.83 1.89 3.82
N PHE A 241 4.04 2.44 3.79
CA PHE A 241 4.38 3.82 4.17
C PHE A 241 4.04 4.15 5.64
N GLY A 242 3.76 5.43 5.93
CA GLY A 242 3.35 5.87 7.25
C GLY A 242 1.98 5.36 7.68
N ALA A 243 1.71 5.35 8.98
CA ALA A 243 0.44 4.89 9.53
C ALA A 243 -0.75 5.75 9.08
N ASP A 244 -0.50 7.00 8.72
CA ASP A 244 -1.49 7.91 8.12
C ASP A 244 -1.98 7.48 6.73
N LEU A 245 -1.20 6.69 6.01
CA LEU A 245 -1.54 6.15 4.69
C LEU A 245 -1.89 4.66 4.76
N GLY A 246 -0.89 3.83 5.07
CA GLY A 246 -1.04 2.39 5.01
C GLY A 246 -1.93 1.82 6.10
N ALA A 247 -1.75 2.22 7.35
CA ALA A 247 -2.56 1.68 8.44
C ALA A 247 -4.02 2.16 8.35
N GLU A 248 -4.27 3.42 8.00
CA GLU A 248 -5.63 3.92 7.76
C GLU A 248 -6.34 3.06 6.72
N LYS A 249 -5.73 2.84 5.54
CA LYS A 249 -6.32 2.03 4.47
C LYS A 249 -6.42 0.54 4.80
N PHE A 250 -5.48 0.01 5.58
CA PHE A 250 -5.58 -1.34 6.10
C PHE A 250 -6.85 -1.50 6.94
N PHE A 251 -7.15 -0.55 7.80
CA PHE A 251 -8.32 -0.58 8.67
C PHE A 251 -9.61 -0.27 7.91
N ASP A 252 -9.67 0.86 7.20
CA ASP A 252 -10.91 1.36 6.60
C ASP A 252 -11.26 0.68 5.26
N ILE A 253 -10.28 0.09 4.57
CA ILE A 253 -10.52 -0.63 3.31
C ILE A 253 -10.39 -2.13 3.52
N LYS A 254 -9.16 -2.64 3.79
CA LYS A 254 -8.90 -4.07 3.81
C LYS A 254 -9.64 -4.79 4.94
N CYS A 255 -9.52 -4.31 6.18
CA CYS A 255 -10.20 -4.93 7.32
C CYS A 255 -11.72 -4.86 7.21
N ARG A 256 -12.24 -3.69 6.81
CA ARG A 256 -13.67 -3.49 6.57
C ARG A 256 -14.23 -4.47 5.55
N MET A 257 -13.58 -4.60 4.37
CA MET A 257 -14.06 -5.46 3.28
C MET A 257 -13.89 -6.96 3.58
N ALA A 258 -12.81 -7.34 4.25
CA ALA A 258 -12.46 -8.73 4.48
C ALA A 258 -12.98 -9.30 5.81
N GLY A 259 -13.60 -8.47 6.66
CA GLY A 259 -14.04 -8.85 8.00
C GLY A 259 -12.88 -9.17 8.95
N LEU A 260 -11.71 -8.57 8.74
CA LEU A 260 -10.54 -8.75 9.58
C LEU A 260 -10.61 -7.82 10.79
N LYS A 261 -10.13 -8.30 11.93
CA LYS A 261 -10.04 -7.53 13.19
C LYS A 261 -8.63 -7.69 13.74
N PRO A 262 -7.76 -6.68 13.62
CA PRO A 262 -6.42 -6.75 14.17
C PRO A 262 -6.45 -6.69 15.70
N ASP A 263 -5.64 -7.52 16.36
CA ASP A 263 -5.55 -7.59 17.82
C ASP A 263 -4.55 -6.58 18.39
N ALA A 264 -3.49 -6.26 17.64
CA ALA A 264 -2.50 -5.25 18.00
C ALA A 264 -1.86 -4.62 16.77
N VAL A 265 -1.29 -3.44 16.94
CA VAL A 265 -0.44 -2.74 15.97
C VAL A 265 0.97 -2.62 16.51
N VAL A 266 1.97 -2.88 15.68
CA VAL A 266 3.34 -2.48 15.94
C VAL A 266 3.66 -1.27 15.08
N LEU A 267 3.85 -0.13 15.73
CA LEU A 267 4.19 1.12 15.08
C LEU A 267 5.72 1.28 15.06
N VAL A 268 6.31 1.18 13.86
CA VAL A 268 7.75 1.25 13.68
C VAL A 268 8.19 2.70 13.47
N ALA A 269 9.07 3.19 14.33
CA ALA A 269 9.75 4.46 14.20
C ALA A 269 11.25 4.26 13.96
N THR A 270 11.92 5.30 13.44
CA THR A 270 13.38 5.37 13.35
C THR A 270 13.85 6.75 13.79
N VAL A 271 15.00 6.83 14.44
CA VAL A 271 15.62 8.12 14.82
C VAL A 271 15.77 9.02 13.58
N ARG A 272 16.21 8.44 12.46
CA ARG A 272 16.34 9.16 11.17
C ARG A 272 15.04 9.80 10.70
N ALA A 273 13.93 9.07 10.74
CA ALA A 273 12.62 9.61 10.33
C ALA A 273 12.16 10.72 11.27
N LEU A 274 12.39 10.58 12.57
CA LEU A 274 12.04 11.61 13.55
C LEU A 274 12.89 12.86 13.37
N LYS A 275 14.22 12.75 13.17
CA LYS A 275 15.10 13.88 12.86
C LYS A 275 14.72 14.57 11.54
N TYR A 276 14.36 13.79 10.51
CA TYR A 276 13.85 14.35 9.25
C TYR A 276 12.58 15.18 9.48
N ASN A 277 11.63 14.66 10.26
CA ASN A 277 10.42 15.39 10.66
C ASN A 277 10.72 16.61 11.54
N GLY A 278 11.89 16.66 12.19
CA GLY A 278 12.41 17.81 12.92
C GLY A 278 13.19 18.81 12.06
N GLY A 279 13.28 18.56 10.74
CA GLY A 279 13.87 19.47 9.76
C GLY A 279 15.32 19.18 9.37
N VAL A 280 15.89 18.03 9.75
CA VAL A 280 17.25 17.62 9.32
C VAL A 280 17.24 17.18 7.87
N PRO A 281 18.14 17.71 7.02
CA PRO A 281 18.31 17.26 5.64
C PRO A 281 18.69 15.77 5.54
N LYS A 282 18.29 15.11 4.45
CA LYS A 282 18.47 13.65 4.29
C LYS A 282 19.93 13.17 4.35
N ASP A 283 20.85 13.98 3.88
CA ASP A 283 22.30 13.72 3.86
C ASP A 283 22.95 13.81 5.25
N LYS A 284 22.28 14.45 6.24
CA LYS A 284 22.75 14.63 7.61
C LYS A 284 22.04 13.79 8.66
N LEU A 285 21.17 12.87 8.27
CA LEU A 285 20.39 12.04 9.20
C LEU A 285 21.23 11.06 10.02
N SER A 286 22.48 10.80 9.63
CA SER A 286 23.43 9.97 10.38
C SER A 286 24.14 10.71 11.53
N GLU A 287 24.09 12.03 11.57
CA GLU A 287 24.68 12.87 12.62
C GLU A 287 23.72 12.95 13.82
N GLU A 288 24.23 12.93 15.06
CA GLU A 288 23.42 13.15 16.25
C GLU A 288 22.76 14.53 16.23
N ASN A 289 21.46 14.59 16.50
CA ASN A 289 20.73 15.85 16.61
C ASN A 289 19.49 15.73 17.51
N LEU A 290 19.71 15.85 18.81
CA LEU A 290 18.65 15.77 19.82
C LEU A 290 17.59 16.87 19.69
N ASP A 291 17.97 18.08 19.28
CA ASP A 291 17.02 19.18 19.14
C ASP A 291 16.05 18.96 17.97
N ALA A 292 16.55 18.44 16.87
CA ALA A 292 15.69 18.03 15.77
C ALA A 292 14.82 16.81 16.13
N LEU A 293 15.37 15.86 16.86
CA LEU A 293 14.62 14.70 17.37
C LEU A 293 13.46 15.15 18.25
N LYS A 294 13.69 16.08 19.18
CA LYS A 294 12.65 16.71 20.04
C LYS A 294 11.56 17.40 19.22
N LYS A 295 11.93 18.10 18.16
CA LYS A 295 10.98 18.76 17.25
C LYS A 295 10.16 17.76 16.42
N GLY A 296 10.77 16.67 16.00
CA GLY A 296 10.14 15.71 15.11
C GLY A 296 9.32 14.61 15.79
N ILE A 297 9.52 14.38 17.11
CA ILE A 297 8.85 13.30 17.84
C ILE A 297 7.32 13.47 17.89
N VAL A 298 6.82 14.68 17.73
CA VAL A 298 5.37 14.97 17.65
C VAL A 298 4.70 14.27 16.46
N ASN A 299 5.47 13.90 15.44
CA ASN A 299 4.97 13.08 14.35
C ASN A 299 4.64 11.67 14.82
N LEU A 300 5.52 11.04 15.62
CA LEU A 300 5.26 9.75 16.24
C LEU A 300 4.04 9.80 17.17
N GLU A 301 3.92 10.85 17.97
CA GLU A 301 2.76 11.07 18.84
C GLU A 301 1.46 11.07 18.04
N LYS A 302 1.41 11.80 16.93
CA LYS A 302 0.23 11.83 16.06
C LYS A 302 -0.10 10.44 15.49
N HIS A 303 0.89 9.64 15.12
CA HIS A 303 0.66 8.28 14.64
C HIS A 303 0.14 7.34 15.74
N ILE A 304 0.59 7.47 17.00
CA ILE A 304 0.04 6.74 18.15
C ILE A 304 -1.44 7.11 18.36
N GLU A 305 -1.76 8.40 18.36
CA GLU A 305 -3.14 8.89 18.44
C GLU A 305 -4.01 8.35 17.31
N ASN A 306 -3.48 8.31 16.08
CA ASN A 306 -4.21 7.78 14.92
C ASN A 306 -4.57 6.31 15.10
N VAL A 307 -3.65 5.47 15.55
CA VAL A 307 -3.91 4.04 15.82
C VAL A 307 -4.96 3.89 16.93
N ALA A 308 -4.88 4.69 17.99
CA ALA A 308 -5.82 4.66 19.11
C ALA A 308 -7.28 4.93 18.67
N LYS A 309 -7.49 5.77 17.63
CA LYS A 309 -8.83 6.05 17.08
C LYS A 309 -9.55 4.83 16.52
N PHE A 310 -8.78 3.84 16.05
CA PHE A 310 -9.32 2.57 15.58
C PHE A 310 -9.58 1.56 16.71
N GLY A 311 -9.24 1.89 17.97
CA GLY A 311 -9.46 1.05 19.13
C GLY A 311 -8.54 -0.17 19.24
N VAL A 312 -7.39 -0.14 18.56
CA VAL A 312 -6.43 -1.26 18.54
C VAL A 312 -5.24 -0.95 19.46
N PRO A 313 -4.84 -1.89 20.34
CA PRO A 313 -3.64 -1.73 21.15
C PRO A 313 -2.39 -1.52 20.30
N CYS A 314 -1.52 -0.57 20.71
CA CYS A 314 -0.32 -0.19 19.98
C CYS A 314 0.93 -0.49 20.79
N VAL A 315 1.92 -1.13 20.15
CA VAL A 315 3.30 -1.28 20.63
C VAL A 315 4.19 -0.46 19.72
N VAL A 316 4.90 0.51 20.26
CA VAL A 316 5.89 1.29 19.49
C VAL A 316 7.22 0.55 19.49
N THR A 317 7.84 0.45 18.32
CA THR A 317 9.22 -0.06 18.22
C THR A 317 10.11 0.95 17.51
N LEU A 318 11.32 1.12 18.04
CA LEU A 318 12.36 1.90 17.39
C LEU A 318 13.29 0.94 16.65
N ASN A 319 13.30 1.02 15.31
CA ASN A 319 14.22 0.25 14.49
C ASN A 319 15.58 0.97 14.49
N ARG A 320 16.54 0.41 15.24
CA ARG A 320 17.88 0.99 15.45
C ARG A 320 18.72 0.92 14.20
N PHE A 321 19.41 2.00 13.88
CA PHE A 321 20.52 2.06 12.95
C PHE A 321 21.85 2.17 13.71
N VAL A 322 22.92 1.68 13.13
CA VAL A 322 24.28 1.72 13.73
C VAL A 322 24.73 3.15 14.07
N THR A 323 24.20 4.14 13.38
CA THR A 323 24.52 5.55 13.58
C THR A 323 23.67 6.27 14.63
N ASP A 324 22.66 5.57 15.21
CA ASP A 324 21.82 6.19 16.24
C ASP A 324 22.59 6.24 17.56
N SER A 325 22.65 7.41 18.19
CA SER A 325 23.36 7.57 19.46
C SER A 325 22.52 7.09 20.65
N ASP A 326 23.21 6.70 21.74
CA ASP A 326 22.55 6.28 22.97
C ASP A 326 21.65 7.38 23.57
N ALA A 327 22.06 8.66 23.44
CA ALA A 327 21.26 9.81 23.89
C ALA A 327 19.95 9.95 23.09
N GLU A 328 19.98 9.74 21.77
CA GLU A 328 18.80 9.75 20.92
C GLU A 328 17.85 8.59 21.24
N LEU A 329 18.39 7.40 21.44
CA LEU A 329 17.61 6.20 21.82
C LEU A 329 16.94 6.37 23.19
N GLU A 330 17.66 6.88 24.17
CA GLU A 330 17.14 7.12 25.52
C GLU A 330 16.06 8.20 25.52
N TYR A 331 16.22 9.26 24.74
CA TYR A 331 15.19 10.28 24.60
C TYR A 331 13.87 9.71 24.08
N VAL A 332 13.90 8.91 23.03
CA VAL A 332 12.68 8.27 22.48
C VAL A 332 12.08 7.29 23.49
N LYS A 333 12.90 6.57 24.23
CA LYS A 333 12.45 5.67 25.30
C LYS A 333 11.73 6.44 26.39
N ASN A 334 12.26 7.53 26.91
CA ASN A 334 11.64 8.34 27.98
C ASN A 334 10.35 9.00 27.51
N PHE A 335 10.31 9.54 26.30
CA PHE A 335 9.12 10.14 25.69
C PHE A 335 7.90 9.21 25.72
N ARG A 336 8.08 7.92 25.45
CA ARG A 336 6.99 6.92 25.44
C ARG A 336 6.53 6.54 26.87
N GLU A 337 7.43 6.52 27.87
CA GLU A 337 7.10 6.20 29.26
C GLU A 337 6.12 7.23 29.84
N GLU A 338 6.31 8.50 29.53
CA GLU A 338 5.41 9.59 29.88
C GLU A 338 4.00 9.42 29.27
N ARG A 339 3.85 8.67 28.17
CA ARG A 339 2.58 8.46 27.45
C ARG A 339 1.96 7.08 27.68
N ASN A 340 2.52 6.30 28.60
CA ASN A 340 2.06 4.95 28.92
C ASN A 340 1.86 4.04 27.70
N CYS A 341 2.77 4.15 26.72
CA CYS A 341 2.77 3.35 25.50
C CYS A 341 3.79 2.21 25.59
N ASP A 342 3.39 0.98 25.24
CA ASP A 342 4.32 -0.14 25.17
C ASP A 342 5.40 0.11 24.13
N PHE A 343 6.66 -0.23 24.50
CA PHE A 343 7.82 0.05 23.65
C PHE A 343 8.85 -1.08 23.69
N ALA A 344 9.54 -1.30 22.59
CA ALA A 344 10.75 -2.11 22.56
C ALA A 344 11.71 -1.61 21.46
N LEU A 345 13.00 -1.74 21.70
CA LEU A 345 14.01 -1.54 20.68
C LEU A 345 14.02 -2.74 19.72
N SER A 346 14.24 -2.49 18.44
CA SER A 346 14.42 -3.52 17.41
C SER A 346 15.82 -3.42 16.79
N GLU A 347 16.62 -4.47 16.93
CA GLU A 347 17.97 -4.61 16.37
C GLU A 347 18.05 -5.76 15.34
N VAL A 348 16.92 -6.10 14.75
CA VAL A 348 16.76 -7.29 13.91
C VAL A 348 17.54 -7.22 12.58
N TRP A 349 17.89 -6.03 12.11
CA TRP A 349 18.74 -5.89 10.93
C TRP A 349 20.16 -6.48 11.18
N GLU A 350 20.70 -6.22 12.34
CA GLU A 350 22.06 -6.64 12.74
C GLU A 350 22.07 -8.04 13.36
N LYS A 351 21.08 -8.35 14.20
CA LYS A 351 21.05 -9.54 15.06
C LYS A 351 20.01 -10.60 14.63
N GLY A 352 19.35 -10.40 13.47
CA GLY A 352 18.29 -11.31 13.04
C GLY A 352 17.14 -11.39 14.05
N GLY A 353 16.51 -12.55 14.17
CA GLY A 353 15.38 -12.75 15.10
C GLY A 353 15.72 -12.49 16.56
N GLU A 354 16.97 -12.69 16.98
CA GLU A 354 17.42 -12.41 18.35
C GLU A 354 17.22 -10.93 18.72
N GLY A 355 17.55 -10.02 17.77
CA GLY A 355 17.36 -8.57 17.95
C GLY A 355 15.91 -8.12 18.09
N GLY A 356 14.93 -9.01 17.91
CA GLY A 356 13.50 -8.75 18.03
C GLY A 356 12.81 -9.42 19.22
N VAL A 357 13.53 -10.23 20.01
CA VAL A 357 12.94 -11.04 21.09
C VAL A 357 12.21 -10.19 22.12
N GLU A 358 12.81 -9.08 22.57
CA GLU A 358 12.17 -8.19 23.55
C GLU A 358 10.92 -7.51 22.99
N LEU A 359 10.94 -7.11 21.72
CA LEU A 359 9.77 -6.60 21.04
C LEU A 359 8.65 -7.66 21.01
N CYS A 360 8.98 -8.91 20.69
CA CYS A 360 7.99 -9.99 20.64
C CYS A 360 7.40 -10.31 22.02
N LYS A 361 8.20 -10.29 23.08
CA LYS A 361 7.69 -10.42 24.46
C LYS A 361 6.67 -9.31 24.77
N LYS A 362 6.95 -8.07 24.37
CA LYS A 362 6.02 -6.95 24.55
C LYS A 362 4.74 -7.14 23.75
N ILE A 363 4.84 -7.57 22.48
CA ILE A 363 3.67 -7.86 21.64
C ILE A 363 2.82 -8.97 22.27
N ILE A 364 3.42 -10.07 22.69
CA ILE A 364 2.72 -11.19 23.32
C ILE A 364 2.01 -10.70 24.60
N ASN A 365 2.71 -9.97 25.47
CA ASN A 365 2.10 -9.39 26.67
C ASN A 365 0.92 -8.48 26.33
N THR A 366 1.05 -7.61 25.32
CA THR A 366 -0.04 -6.74 24.88
C THR A 366 -1.24 -7.56 24.40
N LEU A 367 -1.02 -8.62 23.61
CA LEU A 367 -2.07 -9.52 23.13
C LEU A 367 -2.76 -10.33 24.23
N GLU A 368 -2.07 -10.59 25.34
CA GLU A 368 -2.60 -11.32 26.49
C GLU A 368 -3.31 -10.43 27.52
N THR A 369 -2.93 -9.15 27.60
CA THR A 369 -3.39 -8.23 28.65
C THR A 369 -4.33 -7.12 28.17
N LYS A 370 -4.35 -6.84 26.86
CA LYS A 370 -5.18 -5.78 26.26
C LYS A 370 -6.12 -6.37 25.22
N GLU A 371 -7.36 -5.93 25.23
CA GLU A 371 -8.37 -6.31 24.25
C GLU A 371 -8.42 -5.26 23.12
N SER A 372 -8.55 -5.74 21.87
CA SER A 372 -8.79 -4.88 20.71
C SER A 372 -10.28 -4.59 20.57
N HIS A 373 -10.62 -3.31 20.53
CA HIS A 373 -11.97 -2.82 20.24
C HIS A 373 -12.02 -2.22 18.83
N PHE A 374 -11.40 -2.92 17.88
CA PHE A 374 -11.26 -2.46 16.50
C PHE A 374 -12.59 -2.02 15.90
N LYS A 375 -12.58 -0.80 15.35
CA LYS A 375 -13.65 -0.24 14.53
C LYS A 375 -13.08 0.61 13.41
N PRO A 376 -13.71 0.64 12.23
CA PRO A 376 -13.37 1.61 11.19
C PRO A 376 -13.55 3.05 11.67
N LEU A 377 -12.83 3.98 11.04
CA LEU A 377 -12.81 5.39 11.44
C LEU A 377 -14.16 6.08 11.24
N TYR A 378 -14.89 5.72 10.20
CA TYR A 378 -16.14 6.35 9.81
C TYR A 378 -17.23 5.35 9.45
N ASP A 379 -18.50 5.78 9.55
CA ASP A 379 -19.64 5.01 9.02
C ASP A 379 -19.60 5.01 7.49
N ILE A 380 -19.79 3.82 6.91
CA ILE A 380 -19.80 3.64 5.45
C ILE A 380 -20.93 4.40 4.75
N ASN A 381 -22.00 4.71 5.47
CA ASN A 381 -23.18 5.40 4.96
C ASN A 381 -23.05 6.93 4.90
N LEU A 382 -21.97 7.50 5.43
CA LEU A 382 -21.66 8.92 5.25
C LEU A 382 -21.45 9.22 3.76
N SER A 383 -21.68 10.47 3.34
CA SER A 383 -21.36 10.94 1.99
C SER A 383 -19.86 10.81 1.69
N ILE A 384 -19.48 10.80 0.43
CA ILE A 384 -18.08 10.78 0.02
C ILE A 384 -17.32 11.95 0.64
N ARG A 385 -17.92 13.16 0.66
CA ARG A 385 -17.31 14.36 1.26
C ARG A 385 -17.06 14.20 2.76
N GLU A 386 -18.07 13.75 3.51
CA GLU A 386 -17.95 13.56 4.96
C GLU A 386 -16.86 12.53 5.33
N LYS A 387 -16.73 11.44 4.56
CA LYS A 387 -15.67 10.45 4.76
C LYS A 387 -14.27 11.05 4.50
N ILE A 388 -14.10 11.77 3.38
CA ILE A 388 -12.85 12.48 3.05
C ILE A 388 -12.48 13.46 4.17
N GLU A 389 -13.44 14.27 4.63
CA GLU A 389 -13.23 15.23 5.71
C GLU A 389 -12.88 14.54 7.03
N THR A 390 -13.52 13.41 7.34
CA THR A 390 -13.23 12.63 8.54
C THR A 390 -11.77 12.14 8.51
N ILE A 391 -11.31 11.55 7.42
CA ILE A 391 -9.91 11.12 7.29
C ILE A 391 -8.96 12.31 7.40
N ALA A 392 -9.23 13.40 6.69
CA ALA A 392 -8.37 14.58 6.68
C ALA A 392 -8.23 15.22 8.07
N LYS A 393 -9.34 15.37 8.80
CA LYS A 393 -9.36 15.96 10.14
C LYS A 393 -8.78 15.01 11.19
N GLU A 394 -9.27 13.78 11.22
CA GLU A 394 -8.94 12.82 12.28
C GLU A 394 -7.53 12.23 12.12
N ILE A 395 -7.13 11.81 10.93
CA ILE A 395 -5.85 11.15 10.68
C ILE A 395 -4.74 12.16 10.38
N TYR A 396 -4.99 13.13 9.48
CA TYR A 396 -3.96 14.08 9.08
C TYR A 396 -3.87 15.28 10.01
N GLY A 397 -4.95 15.65 10.70
CA GLY A 397 -5.02 16.85 11.54
C GLY A 397 -5.28 18.13 10.75
N ALA A 398 -5.86 18.01 9.56
CA ALA A 398 -6.23 19.18 8.74
C ALA A 398 -7.35 19.99 9.39
N ALA A 399 -7.28 21.31 9.23
CA ALA A 399 -8.35 22.21 9.69
C ALA A 399 -9.56 22.21 8.75
N SER A 400 -9.31 22.03 7.45
CA SER A 400 -10.35 22.07 6.41
C SER A 400 -9.98 21.22 5.20
N VAL A 401 -10.98 20.95 4.35
CA VAL A 401 -10.83 20.30 3.04
C VAL A 401 -11.45 21.20 1.99
N THR A 402 -10.77 21.36 0.87
CA THR A 402 -11.29 22.05 -0.32
C THR A 402 -11.28 21.09 -1.52
N TYR A 403 -12.10 21.38 -2.50
CA TYR A 403 -12.29 20.56 -3.68
C TYR A 403 -12.14 21.41 -4.93
N ASP A 404 -11.32 20.98 -5.87
CA ASP A 404 -11.33 21.56 -7.22
C ASP A 404 -12.69 21.30 -7.88
N ALA A 405 -13.11 22.19 -8.78
CA ALA A 405 -14.43 22.10 -9.42
C ALA A 405 -14.67 20.73 -10.11
N ALA A 406 -13.62 20.16 -10.73
CA ALA A 406 -13.68 18.83 -11.33
C ALA A 406 -13.91 17.72 -10.29
N ALA A 407 -13.20 17.78 -9.16
CA ALA A 407 -13.34 16.83 -8.07
C ALA A 407 -14.76 16.91 -7.45
N ALA A 408 -15.26 18.12 -7.21
CA ALA A 408 -16.61 18.32 -6.69
C ALA A 408 -17.69 17.71 -7.60
N LYS A 409 -17.61 17.97 -8.91
CA LYS A 409 -18.51 17.39 -9.90
C LYS A 409 -18.41 15.86 -9.99
N SER A 410 -17.18 15.31 -9.87
CA SER A 410 -16.98 13.86 -9.86
C SER A 410 -17.63 13.22 -8.63
N ILE A 411 -17.53 13.82 -7.44
CA ILE A 411 -18.19 13.32 -6.23
C ILE A 411 -19.69 13.24 -6.43
N ASP A 412 -20.31 14.33 -6.87
CA ASP A 412 -21.76 14.39 -7.09
C ASP A 412 -22.21 13.29 -8.06
N ARG A 413 -21.49 13.11 -9.17
CA ARG A 413 -21.74 12.04 -10.14
C ARG A 413 -21.59 10.64 -9.57
N LEU A 414 -20.55 10.41 -8.74
CA LEU A 414 -20.33 9.09 -8.13
C LEU A 414 -21.41 8.74 -7.11
N GLU A 415 -21.94 9.71 -6.38
CA GLU A 415 -23.06 9.51 -5.47
C GLU A 415 -24.36 9.20 -6.25
N GLU A 416 -24.64 9.90 -7.36
CA GLU A 416 -25.75 9.58 -8.27
C GLU A 416 -25.64 8.17 -8.87
N LEU A 417 -24.44 7.70 -9.17
CA LEU A 417 -24.16 6.34 -9.67
C LEU A 417 -24.22 5.26 -8.58
N GLY A 418 -24.47 5.63 -7.30
CA GLY A 418 -24.62 4.70 -6.19
C GLY A 418 -23.33 4.29 -5.49
N TYR A 419 -22.21 5.00 -5.72
CA TYR A 419 -20.93 4.73 -5.04
C TYR A 419 -20.77 5.46 -3.70
N GLY A 420 -21.83 6.10 -3.18
CA GLY A 420 -21.82 6.76 -1.88
C GLY A 420 -21.41 5.86 -0.72
N ASN A 421 -21.76 4.58 -0.74
CA ASN A 421 -21.47 3.59 0.32
C ASN A 421 -20.15 2.84 0.12
N THR A 422 -19.15 3.41 -0.56
CA THR A 422 -17.82 2.83 -0.70
C THR A 422 -16.81 3.50 0.24
N PRO A 423 -15.78 2.79 0.70
CA PRO A 423 -14.71 3.41 1.48
C PRO A 423 -13.87 4.35 0.60
N ILE A 424 -13.13 5.24 1.26
CA ILE A 424 -12.27 6.23 0.62
C ILE A 424 -10.81 5.78 0.66
N CYS A 425 -10.13 5.89 -0.46
CA CYS A 425 -8.70 5.72 -0.60
C CYS A 425 -8.07 7.10 -0.86
N MET A 426 -7.54 7.73 0.20
CA MET A 426 -6.83 9.00 0.06
C MET A 426 -5.48 8.78 -0.62
N ALA A 427 -5.27 9.37 -1.79
CA ALA A 427 -3.99 9.38 -2.50
C ALA A 427 -3.23 10.66 -2.17
N LYS A 428 -2.18 10.54 -1.35
CA LYS A 428 -1.41 11.64 -0.77
C LYS A 428 0.09 11.32 -0.83
N ASN A 429 0.93 12.35 -0.75
CA ASN A 429 2.38 12.14 -0.59
C ASN A 429 2.69 11.40 0.73
N GLN A 430 3.80 10.69 0.76
CA GLN A 430 4.22 9.88 1.91
C GLN A 430 5.17 10.61 2.88
N TYR A 431 5.44 11.88 2.67
CA TYR A 431 6.48 12.60 3.41
C TYR A 431 5.94 13.49 4.53
N SER A 432 4.66 13.80 4.52
CA SER A 432 4.01 14.71 5.46
C SER A 432 2.59 14.23 5.78
N LEU A 433 2.06 14.63 6.91
CA LEU A 433 0.62 14.51 7.22
C LEU A 433 -0.23 15.44 6.34
N SER A 434 0.36 16.53 5.81
CA SER A 434 -0.28 17.43 4.83
C SER A 434 -0.11 16.89 3.40
N ASP A 435 -0.87 17.44 2.46
CA ASP A 435 -0.67 17.29 1.01
C ASP A 435 0.58 18.04 0.49
N ASP A 436 1.12 18.99 1.29
CA ASP A 436 2.41 19.62 1.05
C ASP A 436 3.54 18.83 1.72
N ALA A 437 4.40 18.19 0.92
CA ALA A 437 5.52 17.38 1.38
C ALA A 437 6.57 18.15 2.20
N LYS A 438 6.54 19.49 2.19
CA LYS A 438 7.48 20.35 2.95
C LYS A 438 7.02 20.61 4.39
N LYS A 439 5.75 20.38 4.70
CA LYS A 439 5.20 20.56 6.05
C LYS A 439 5.49 19.33 6.90
N LEU A 440 6.66 19.28 7.51
CA LEU A 440 7.16 18.16 8.31
C LEU A 440 6.61 18.17 9.74
N GLY A 441 6.82 17.06 10.48
CA GLY A 441 6.43 16.93 11.88
C GLY A 441 4.92 16.72 12.05
N ARG A 442 4.30 17.57 12.83
CA ARG A 442 2.85 17.60 13.07
C ARG A 442 2.31 18.98 12.66
N PRO A 443 2.05 19.20 11.36
CA PRO A 443 1.51 20.46 10.88
C PRO A 443 0.12 20.73 11.47
N GLU A 444 -0.18 22.01 11.71
CA GLU A 444 -1.45 22.50 12.23
C GLU A 444 -2.03 23.56 11.28
N ASN A 445 -3.35 23.79 11.39
CA ASN A 445 -4.06 24.85 10.67
C ASN A 445 -3.84 24.83 9.14
N PHE A 446 -3.73 23.62 8.56
CA PHE A 446 -3.58 23.45 7.11
C PHE A 446 -4.85 22.93 6.47
N ASN A 447 -4.99 23.18 5.17
CA ASN A 447 -6.05 22.67 4.32
C ASN A 447 -5.53 21.49 3.50
N ILE A 448 -6.37 20.49 3.28
CA ILE A 448 -6.16 19.45 2.26
C ILE A 448 -6.98 19.82 1.03
N ASN A 449 -6.35 19.89 -0.13
CA ASN A 449 -7.04 20.13 -1.39
C ASN A 449 -7.22 18.83 -2.17
N ILE A 450 -8.47 18.48 -2.47
CA ILE A 450 -8.85 17.35 -3.31
C ILE A 450 -8.93 17.83 -4.76
N ARG A 451 -7.98 17.36 -5.58
CA ARG A 451 -7.84 17.77 -6.98
C ARG A 451 -8.69 16.92 -7.92
N GLU A 452 -8.77 15.63 -7.66
CA GLU A 452 -9.43 14.66 -8.51
C GLU A 452 -10.08 13.57 -7.66
N VAL A 453 -11.25 13.10 -8.08
CA VAL A 453 -11.93 11.94 -7.45
C VAL A 453 -12.43 11.01 -8.54
N TYR A 454 -12.17 9.72 -8.38
CA TYR A 454 -12.68 8.67 -9.25
C TYR A 454 -12.96 7.40 -8.47
N VAL A 455 -13.71 6.48 -9.04
CA VAL A 455 -14.02 5.18 -8.44
C VAL A 455 -13.18 4.07 -9.07
N SER A 456 -12.59 3.23 -8.23
CA SER A 456 -12.12 1.89 -8.58
C SER A 456 -13.27 0.91 -8.31
N ALA A 457 -14.21 0.82 -9.27
CA ALA A 457 -15.51 0.17 -9.09
C ALA A 457 -15.40 -1.34 -8.86
N GLY A 458 -14.44 -1.99 -9.49
CA GLY A 458 -14.13 -3.40 -9.27
C GLY A 458 -13.46 -3.66 -7.93
N ALA A 459 -12.50 -2.80 -7.55
CA ALA A 459 -11.86 -2.88 -6.24
C ALA A 459 -12.85 -2.50 -5.12
N GLY A 460 -13.80 -1.59 -5.39
CA GLY A 460 -14.88 -1.22 -4.48
C GLY A 460 -14.50 -0.09 -3.51
N PHE A 461 -13.72 0.89 -3.96
CA PHE A 461 -13.42 2.11 -3.21
C PHE A 461 -13.33 3.33 -4.11
N VAL A 462 -13.56 4.51 -3.54
CA VAL A 462 -13.38 5.80 -4.20
C VAL A 462 -11.98 6.31 -3.89
N VAL A 463 -11.24 6.75 -4.91
CA VAL A 463 -9.92 7.37 -4.79
C VAL A 463 -10.06 8.88 -4.79
N ALA A 464 -9.51 9.55 -3.78
CA ALA A 464 -9.44 11.00 -3.66
C ALA A 464 -7.97 11.44 -3.73
N ILE A 465 -7.61 12.12 -4.82
CA ILE A 465 -6.22 12.56 -5.07
C ILE A 465 -6.00 13.95 -4.52
N THR A 466 -4.96 14.07 -3.68
CA THR A 466 -4.46 15.34 -3.16
C THR A 466 -3.14 15.72 -3.83
N GLY A 467 -2.83 17.00 -3.94
CA GLY A 467 -1.51 17.48 -4.39
C GLY A 467 -1.05 16.90 -5.73
N THR A 468 0.25 16.57 -5.84
CA THR A 468 0.90 16.10 -7.07
C THR A 468 1.26 14.61 -7.05
N VAL A 469 0.30 13.76 -6.70
CA VAL A 469 0.50 12.30 -6.73
C VAL A 469 0.54 11.80 -8.17
N MET A 470 1.52 10.95 -8.49
CA MET A 470 1.73 10.40 -9.83
C MET A 470 1.58 8.88 -9.82
N THR A 471 0.76 8.37 -10.74
CA THR A 471 0.53 6.93 -10.93
C THR A 471 1.55 6.27 -11.88
N MET A 472 2.40 7.07 -12.56
CA MET A 472 3.56 6.61 -13.30
C MET A 472 4.79 7.36 -12.78
N PRO A 473 5.60 6.75 -11.89
CA PRO A 473 6.84 7.34 -11.39
C PRO A 473 7.87 7.51 -12.50
N GLY A 474 8.83 8.40 -12.31
CA GLY A 474 10.01 8.51 -13.16
C GLY A 474 11.24 7.94 -12.47
N LEU A 475 12.24 7.55 -13.24
CA LEU A 475 13.55 7.23 -12.71
C LEU A 475 14.21 8.47 -12.09
N PRO A 476 14.97 8.34 -10.98
CA PRO A 476 15.75 9.43 -10.39
C PRO A 476 16.97 9.76 -11.26
N LEU A 477 17.74 10.77 -10.86
CA LEU A 477 18.96 11.15 -11.56
C LEU A 477 20.00 10.00 -11.61
N HIS A 478 20.12 9.25 -10.52
CA HIS A 478 20.95 8.06 -10.40
C HIS A 478 20.08 6.89 -9.95
N PRO A 479 19.49 6.13 -10.90
CA PRO A 479 18.66 4.99 -10.57
C PRO A 479 19.49 3.80 -10.07
N ALA A 480 18.88 2.91 -9.29
CA ALA A 480 19.51 1.68 -8.83
C ALA A 480 20.00 0.81 -10.02
N ALA A 481 19.32 0.91 -11.16
CA ALA A 481 19.70 0.24 -12.40
C ALA A 481 21.16 0.47 -12.84
N GLU A 482 21.76 1.62 -12.47
CA GLU A 482 23.18 1.91 -12.79
C GLU A 482 24.18 1.00 -12.02
N ARG A 483 23.72 0.32 -10.97
CA ARG A 483 24.56 -0.52 -10.09
C ARG A 483 24.20 -1.99 -10.12
N ILE A 484 23.07 -2.32 -10.76
CA ILE A 484 22.63 -3.71 -10.89
C ILE A 484 23.29 -4.32 -12.12
N ASP A 485 23.94 -5.47 -11.94
CA ASP A 485 24.61 -6.20 -13.01
C ASP A 485 24.52 -7.71 -12.79
N VAL A 486 24.90 -8.48 -13.78
CA VAL A 486 25.03 -9.95 -13.69
C VAL A 486 26.46 -10.32 -14.10
N ASN A 487 27.18 -10.99 -13.24
CA ASN A 487 28.54 -11.43 -13.55
C ASN A 487 28.55 -12.62 -14.54
N ASP A 488 29.74 -13.03 -14.99
CA ASP A 488 29.90 -14.13 -15.97
C ASP A 488 29.40 -15.50 -15.46
N ASP A 489 29.27 -15.67 -14.14
CA ASP A 489 28.72 -16.88 -13.51
C ASP A 489 27.17 -16.82 -13.36
N GLY A 490 26.55 -15.76 -13.85
CA GLY A 490 25.10 -15.56 -13.76
C GLY A 490 24.60 -15.06 -12.38
N VAL A 491 25.50 -14.60 -11.51
CA VAL A 491 25.15 -14.08 -10.18
C VAL A 491 24.81 -12.59 -10.30
N ILE A 492 23.64 -12.19 -9.77
CA ILE A 492 23.20 -10.80 -9.73
C ILE A 492 23.96 -10.03 -8.66
N ILE A 493 24.44 -8.85 -9.02
CA ILE A 493 25.12 -7.91 -8.11
C ILE A 493 24.41 -6.58 -8.07
N GLY A 494 24.47 -5.87 -6.95
CA GLY A 494 23.87 -4.54 -6.80
C GLY A 494 22.36 -4.52 -6.56
N LEU A 495 21.68 -5.66 -6.59
CA LEU A 495 20.28 -5.81 -6.19
C LEU A 495 20.21 -5.95 -4.66
N SER A 496 19.54 -5.03 -3.95
CA SER A 496 19.49 -4.99 -2.48
C SER A 496 18.10 -4.67 -1.96
#